data_2cf60e254e503fde4b7610f74a646470
#
_entry.id   2cf60e254e503fde4b7610f74a646470
#
_cell.length_a   1.000
_cell.length_b   1.000
_cell.length_c   1.000
_cell.angle_alpha   90.00
_cell.angle_beta   90.00
_cell.angle_gamma   90.00
#
_symmetry.space_group_name_H-M   'P 1'
#
loop_
_entity.id
_entity.type
_entity.pdbx_description
1 polymer ?
#
loop_
_entity_poly.entity_id
_entity_poly.type
_entity_poly.pdbx_seq_one_letter_code
_entity_poly.pdbx_strand_id
1 'polypeptide(L)'
;YGGYESYNRLMKDMTDWLTEKQATYPGLKKEMIFVPSQYWGNGREDELRSLNRNLPKSSIMTLTGGKIWGEVSENFLTQLKQNIEASGQPYRPVQLWINWPCTDNSKQHLILGGGEKFLHPGVDPSLIGGVMLNPMQQSEPSKIALFSAAEYSWNIWKNEAEAKAVNDIAFNFAETGRFTETKESAAFRELGKHMINQHMDNRVVKLEESVELAPKLTNFMNKLKTGQDVSAERKELKAEFAKLKAAAETYKASGNKQMREQIKYWLDNTIDQMNALDALLTATEFIGSKNADGL
;
A
#
# COMPACT_ATOMS: atom_id res chain seq x y z
N TYR A 1 9.02 13.58 -31.31
CA TYR A 1 7.80 13.45 -30.51
C TYR A 1 7.14 14.83 -30.47
N GLY A 2 5.83 14.93 -30.79
CA GLY A 2 5.07 16.16 -30.63
C GLY A 2 5.10 16.59 -29.17
N GLY A 3 5.33 17.88 -28.92
CA GLY A 3 5.31 18.41 -27.55
C GLY A 3 3.91 18.26 -26.89
N TYR A 4 3.78 18.65 -25.63
CA TYR A 4 2.53 18.58 -24.87
C TYR A 4 1.36 19.35 -25.51
N GLU A 5 1.64 20.27 -26.45
CA GLU A 5 0.60 20.90 -27.29
C GLU A 5 -0.12 19.88 -28.19
N SER A 6 0.58 18.84 -28.69
CA SER A 6 -0.03 17.76 -29.44
C SER A 6 -0.97 16.93 -28.59
N TYR A 7 -0.64 16.74 -27.30
CA TYR A 7 -1.53 16.06 -26.35
C TYR A 7 -2.80 16.87 -26.11
N ASN A 8 -2.66 18.18 -25.89
CA ASN A 8 -3.83 19.05 -25.72
C ASN A 8 -4.78 18.99 -26.92
N ARG A 9 -4.23 19.02 -28.14
CA ARG A 9 -5.00 18.91 -29.38
C ARG A 9 -5.69 17.57 -29.49
N LEU A 10 -4.96 16.47 -29.28
CA LEU A 10 -5.53 15.11 -29.32
C LEU A 10 -6.67 14.96 -28.32
N MET A 11 -6.49 15.42 -27.08
CA MET A 11 -7.51 15.35 -26.04
C MET A 11 -8.75 16.17 -26.37
N LYS A 12 -8.54 17.32 -27.03
CA LYS A 12 -9.66 18.12 -27.52
C LYS A 12 -10.41 17.40 -28.65
N ASP A 13 -9.71 16.89 -29.67
CA ASP A 13 -10.31 16.18 -30.79
C ASP A 13 -11.11 14.95 -30.32
N MET A 14 -10.55 14.20 -29.36
CA MET A 14 -11.25 13.06 -28.75
C MET A 14 -12.48 13.49 -27.95
N THR A 15 -12.42 14.58 -27.20
CA THR A 15 -13.57 15.12 -26.44
C THR A 15 -14.68 15.57 -27.37
N ASP A 16 -14.33 16.23 -28.47
CA ASP A 16 -15.28 16.69 -29.49
C ASP A 16 -15.97 15.48 -30.15
N TRP A 17 -15.20 14.47 -30.53
CA TRP A 17 -15.71 13.22 -31.07
C TRP A 17 -16.65 12.48 -30.10
N LEU A 18 -16.27 12.33 -28.83
CA LEU A 18 -17.12 11.73 -27.81
C LEU A 18 -18.41 12.52 -27.60
N THR A 19 -18.34 13.85 -27.66
CA THR A 19 -19.50 14.74 -27.53
C THR A 19 -20.46 14.54 -28.72
N GLU A 20 -19.96 14.42 -29.94
CA GLU A 20 -20.75 14.07 -31.12
C GLU A 20 -21.44 12.71 -30.96
N LYS A 21 -20.71 11.69 -30.49
CA LYS A 21 -21.26 10.33 -30.31
C LYS A 21 -22.30 10.23 -29.19
N GLN A 22 -22.31 11.14 -28.22
CA GLN A 22 -23.37 11.20 -27.19
C GLN A 22 -24.77 11.44 -27.80
N ALA A 23 -24.87 12.05 -28.97
CA ALA A 23 -26.15 12.20 -29.68
C ALA A 23 -26.77 10.83 -30.03
N THR A 24 -25.93 9.84 -30.36
CA THR A 24 -26.37 8.47 -30.69
C THR A 24 -26.37 7.56 -29.46
N TYR A 25 -25.42 7.79 -28.55
CA TYR A 25 -25.19 6.97 -27.34
C TYR A 25 -25.25 7.84 -26.08
N PRO A 26 -26.43 8.19 -25.56
CA PRO A 26 -26.58 9.16 -24.46
C PRO A 26 -25.86 8.75 -23.16
N GLY A 27 -25.61 7.45 -22.96
CA GLY A 27 -24.86 6.93 -21.81
C GLY A 27 -23.34 7.03 -21.94
N LEU A 28 -22.80 7.44 -23.12
CA LEU A 28 -21.38 7.54 -23.34
C LEU A 28 -20.78 8.66 -22.47
N LYS A 29 -19.70 8.34 -21.74
CA LYS A 29 -18.96 9.32 -20.94
C LYS A 29 -17.91 10.02 -21.84
N LYS A 30 -17.76 11.33 -21.65
CA LYS A 30 -16.76 12.16 -22.32
C LYS A 30 -15.59 12.56 -21.41
N GLU A 31 -15.72 12.23 -20.16
CA GLU A 31 -14.67 12.43 -19.18
C GLU A 31 -13.52 11.46 -19.49
N MET A 32 -12.34 12.03 -19.75
CA MET A 32 -11.14 11.26 -20.04
C MET A 32 -10.09 11.51 -18.96
N ILE A 33 -9.41 10.44 -18.61
CA ILE A 33 -8.25 10.47 -17.70
C ILE A 33 -6.99 10.60 -18.56
N PHE A 34 -6.12 11.55 -18.23
CA PHE A 34 -4.87 11.78 -18.93
C PHE A 34 -3.68 11.72 -17.96
N VAL A 35 -2.72 10.87 -18.26
CA VAL A 35 -1.46 10.76 -17.52
C VAL A 35 -0.37 11.48 -18.31
N PRO A 36 0.19 12.60 -17.81
CA PRO A 36 1.26 13.33 -18.48
C PRO A 36 2.59 12.57 -18.44
N SER A 37 3.56 12.98 -19.28
CA SER A 37 4.91 12.41 -19.24
C SER A 37 5.59 12.68 -17.89
N GLN A 38 5.34 13.88 -17.32
CA GLN A 38 5.86 14.32 -16.03
C GLN A 38 4.86 14.07 -14.89
N TYR A 39 4.24 12.89 -14.87
CA TYR A 39 3.21 12.48 -13.90
C TYR A 39 3.67 12.56 -12.42
N TRP A 40 4.98 12.56 -12.19
CA TRP A 40 5.61 12.71 -10.88
C TRP A 40 5.87 14.18 -10.48
N GLY A 41 5.50 15.14 -11.34
CA GLY A 41 5.70 16.57 -11.14
C GLY A 41 4.84 17.19 -10.04
N ASN A 42 5.15 18.42 -9.69
CA ASN A 42 4.47 19.19 -8.65
C ASN A 42 3.87 20.51 -9.12
N GLY A 43 3.66 20.68 -10.44
CA GLY A 43 3.07 21.88 -11.03
C GLY A 43 4.07 23.00 -11.41
N ARG A 44 5.37 22.74 -11.27
CA ARG A 44 6.42 23.65 -11.77
C ARG A 44 6.77 23.39 -13.22
N GLU A 45 6.47 22.22 -13.71
CA GLU A 45 6.77 21.73 -15.04
C GLU A 45 5.91 22.42 -16.10
N ASP A 46 6.53 22.83 -17.21
CA ASP A 46 5.83 23.50 -18.30
C ASP A 46 4.75 22.60 -18.92
N GLU A 47 4.98 21.29 -18.99
CA GLU A 47 4.00 20.32 -19.43
C GLU A 47 2.74 20.37 -18.54
N LEU A 48 2.89 20.27 -17.21
CA LEU A 48 1.77 20.26 -16.30
C LEU A 48 0.97 21.56 -16.33
N ARG A 49 1.66 22.70 -16.44
CA ARG A 49 1.02 24.03 -16.60
C ARG A 49 0.26 24.13 -17.91
N SER A 50 0.86 23.67 -19.02
CA SER A 50 0.21 23.67 -20.33
C SER A 50 -1.03 22.77 -20.34
N LEU A 51 -0.92 21.57 -19.77
CA LEU A 51 -2.04 20.61 -19.68
C LEU A 51 -3.15 21.16 -18.77
N ASN A 52 -2.80 21.74 -17.61
CA ASN A 52 -3.80 22.34 -16.73
C ASN A 52 -4.60 23.46 -17.42
N ARG A 53 -3.95 24.25 -18.27
CA ARG A 53 -4.57 25.34 -19.02
C ARG A 53 -5.47 24.85 -20.17
N ASN A 54 -4.97 23.88 -20.94
CA ASN A 54 -5.49 23.60 -22.28
C ASN A 54 -6.27 22.29 -22.40
N LEU A 55 -6.14 21.35 -21.45
CA LEU A 55 -6.97 20.15 -21.45
C LEU A 55 -8.47 20.52 -21.37
N PRO A 56 -9.35 19.81 -22.11
CA PRO A 56 -10.79 19.97 -21.95
C PRO A 56 -11.22 19.92 -20.48
N LYS A 57 -12.22 20.73 -20.11
CA LYS A 57 -12.69 20.79 -18.71
C LYS A 57 -13.20 19.46 -18.18
N SER A 58 -13.69 18.59 -19.06
CA SER A 58 -14.10 17.23 -18.72
C SER A 58 -12.94 16.26 -18.50
N SER A 59 -11.72 16.61 -18.91
CA SER A 59 -10.55 15.75 -18.74
C SER A 59 -9.96 15.92 -17.35
N ILE A 60 -9.50 14.82 -16.78
CA ILE A 60 -8.88 14.76 -15.47
C ILE A 60 -7.39 14.42 -15.65
N MET A 61 -6.51 15.27 -15.16
CA MET A 61 -5.08 15.00 -15.13
C MET A 61 -4.75 14.08 -13.96
N THR A 62 -3.94 13.05 -14.21
CA THR A 62 -3.54 12.07 -13.20
C THR A 62 -2.06 12.18 -12.90
N LEU A 63 -1.71 12.32 -11.62
CA LEU A 63 -0.34 12.43 -11.11
C LEU A 63 -0.08 11.36 -10.05
N THR A 64 1.18 11.18 -9.65
CA THR A 64 1.58 10.16 -8.66
C THR A 64 2.01 10.72 -7.31
N GLY A 65 1.68 11.98 -7.00
CA GLY A 65 1.96 12.54 -5.67
C GLY A 65 3.37 13.14 -5.50
N GLY A 66 3.93 13.75 -6.55
CA GLY A 66 5.23 14.46 -6.49
C GLY A 66 6.46 13.58 -6.64
N LYS A 67 6.30 12.29 -6.72
CA LYS A 67 7.32 11.27 -7.01
C LYS A 67 6.62 10.04 -7.62
N ILE A 68 7.35 9.13 -8.24
CA ILE A 68 6.75 7.94 -8.88
C ILE A 68 5.95 7.10 -7.87
N TRP A 69 6.49 6.91 -6.68
CA TRP A 69 5.86 6.22 -5.56
C TRP A 69 5.43 7.25 -4.50
N GLY A 70 4.49 8.09 -4.88
CA GLY A 70 3.99 9.16 -4.03
C GLY A 70 2.75 8.78 -3.25
N GLU A 71 2.28 9.74 -2.49
CA GLU A 71 1.13 9.61 -1.59
C GLU A 71 0.07 10.68 -1.86
N VAL A 72 -1.16 10.40 -1.47
CA VAL A 72 -2.19 11.43 -1.30
C VAL A 72 -1.86 12.16 0.00
N SER A 73 -1.39 13.41 -0.11
CA SER A 73 -1.06 14.21 1.07
C SER A 73 -1.46 15.67 0.87
N GLU A 74 -1.89 16.31 1.95
CA GLU A 74 -2.23 17.74 1.97
C GLU A 74 -1.05 18.59 1.52
N ASN A 75 0.16 18.23 1.96
CA ASN A 75 1.37 18.97 1.61
C ASN A 75 1.64 18.98 0.09
N PHE A 76 1.54 17.82 -0.57
CA PHE A 76 1.73 17.74 -2.02
C PHE A 76 0.63 18.50 -2.77
N LEU A 77 -0.62 18.29 -2.42
CA LEU A 77 -1.77 18.90 -3.11
C LEU A 77 -1.77 20.42 -2.96
N THR A 78 -1.46 20.93 -1.77
CA THR A 78 -1.30 22.37 -1.52
C THR A 78 -0.14 22.95 -2.32
N GLN A 79 1.00 22.26 -2.37
CA GLN A 79 2.15 22.71 -3.18
C GLN A 79 1.82 22.71 -4.67
N LEU A 80 1.16 21.67 -5.17
CA LEU A 80 0.71 21.58 -6.56
C LEU A 80 -0.22 22.76 -6.90
N LYS A 81 -1.21 23.02 -6.07
CA LYS A 81 -2.14 24.14 -6.23
C LYS A 81 -1.40 25.47 -6.29
N GLN A 82 -0.54 25.73 -5.31
CA GLN A 82 0.25 26.97 -5.26
C GLN A 82 1.13 27.16 -6.51
N ASN A 83 1.79 26.12 -6.98
CA ASN A 83 2.64 26.19 -8.17
C ASN A 83 1.84 26.45 -9.46
N ILE A 84 0.65 25.88 -9.58
CA ILE A 84 -0.25 26.14 -10.72
C ILE A 84 -0.79 27.58 -10.65
N GLU A 85 -1.29 28.02 -9.49
CA GLU A 85 -1.84 29.37 -9.30
C GLU A 85 -0.78 30.45 -9.47
N ALA A 86 0.46 30.22 -9.04
CA ALA A 86 1.59 31.12 -9.28
C ALA A 86 1.90 31.34 -10.77
N SER A 87 1.44 30.44 -11.66
CA SER A 87 1.52 30.60 -13.11
C SER A 87 0.36 31.40 -13.70
N GLY A 88 -0.51 32.00 -12.88
CA GLY A 88 -1.68 32.76 -13.30
C GLY A 88 -2.86 31.90 -13.76
N GLN A 89 -2.92 30.65 -13.33
CA GLN A 89 -3.97 29.70 -13.74
C GLN A 89 -4.80 29.24 -12.53
N PRO A 90 -6.10 28.99 -12.67
CA PRO A 90 -6.87 28.35 -11.62
C PRO A 90 -6.41 26.90 -11.45
N TYR A 91 -6.35 26.43 -10.20
CA TYR A 91 -6.13 25.03 -9.89
C TYR A 91 -7.32 24.18 -10.34
N ARG A 92 -7.01 23.02 -10.89
CA ARG A 92 -7.99 21.98 -11.21
C ARG A 92 -7.64 20.73 -10.38
N PRO A 93 -8.58 20.20 -9.58
CA PRO A 93 -8.34 18.98 -8.82
C PRO A 93 -7.86 17.84 -9.72
N VAL A 94 -6.78 17.18 -9.31
CA VAL A 94 -6.15 16.07 -10.04
C VAL A 94 -6.58 14.74 -9.45
N GLN A 95 -6.57 13.70 -10.28
CA GLN A 95 -6.62 12.34 -9.78
C GLN A 95 -5.22 11.90 -9.38
N LEU A 96 -5.07 11.15 -8.28
CA LEU A 96 -3.81 10.59 -7.88
C LEU A 96 -3.77 9.08 -8.15
N TRP A 97 -2.78 8.67 -8.94
CA TRP A 97 -2.40 7.28 -9.14
C TRP A 97 -1.37 6.89 -8.08
N ILE A 98 -1.77 6.07 -7.15
CA ILE A 98 -0.93 5.65 -6.03
C ILE A 98 -0.40 4.24 -6.30
N ASN A 99 0.93 4.10 -6.33
CA ASN A 99 1.63 2.84 -6.50
C ASN A 99 1.67 2.05 -5.18
N TRP A 100 0.49 1.77 -4.64
CA TRP A 100 0.24 0.97 -3.45
C TRP A 100 -1.05 0.17 -3.70
N PRO A 101 -1.08 -1.10 -3.37
CA PRO A 101 -0.04 -1.97 -2.80
C PRO A 101 0.88 -2.63 -3.85
N CYS A 102 1.26 -1.95 -4.90
CA CYS A 102 2.07 -2.46 -6.00
C CYS A 102 3.39 -3.11 -5.51
N THR A 103 3.69 -4.29 -6.04
CA THR A 103 4.88 -5.08 -5.70
C THR A 103 5.84 -5.29 -6.88
N ASP A 104 5.77 -4.47 -7.92
CA ASP A 104 6.58 -4.63 -9.15
C ASP A 104 8.08 -4.73 -8.86
N ASN A 105 8.57 -3.96 -7.89
CA ASN A 105 9.97 -3.94 -7.48
C ASN A 105 10.26 -4.82 -6.24
N SER A 106 9.26 -5.50 -5.70
CA SER A 106 9.31 -6.29 -4.47
C SER A 106 8.49 -7.57 -4.59
N LYS A 107 8.69 -8.31 -5.66
CA LYS A 107 7.86 -9.47 -6.04
C LYS A 107 7.82 -10.59 -5.00
N GLN A 108 8.78 -10.61 -4.07
CA GLN A 108 8.84 -11.59 -2.98
C GLN A 108 7.91 -11.22 -1.82
N HIS A 109 7.38 -10.01 -1.79
CA HIS A 109 6.56 -9.50 -0.70
C HIS A 109 5.09 -9.38 -1.09
N LEU A 110 4.22 -9.48 -0.08
CA LEU A 110 2.86 -8.96 -0.14
C LEU A 110 2.81 -7.64 0.64
N ILE A 111 1.89 -6.76 0.27
CA ILE A 111 1.68 -5.48 0.96
C ILE A 111 0.24 -5.43 1.43
N LEU A 112 0.06 -5.71 2.73
CA LEU A 112 -1.24 -5.90 3.36
C LEU A 112 -1.60 -4.77 4.36
N GLY A 113 -0.81 -3.70 4.36
CA GLY A 113 -1.02 -2.56 5.26
C GLY A 113 -0.29 -1.31 4.78
N GLY A 114 -0.16 -0.33 5.65
CA GLY A 114 0.52 0.94 5.37
C GLY A 114 -0.34 1.94 4.58
N GLY A 115 -1.64 1.73 4.52
CA GLY A 115 -2.56 2.63 3.82
C GLY A 115 -2.47 4.06 4.32
N GLU A 116 -2.32 4.27 5.61
CA GLU A 116 -2.16 5.58 6.25
C GLU A 116 -0.91 6.35 5.81
N LYS A 117 0.06 5.67 5.20
CA LYS A 117 1.29 6.27 4.66
C LYS A 117 1.15 6.66 3.19
N PHE A 118 0.18 6.09 2.49
CA PHE A 118 -0.10 6.43 1.08
C PHE A 118 -1.36 7.28 0.92
N LEU A 119 -2.35 7.10 1.77
CA LEU A 119 -3.59 7.84 1.82
C LEU A 119 -3.62 8.59 3.15
N HIS A 120 -3.05 9.78 3.17
CA HIS A 120 -2.90 10.55 4.40
C HIS A 120 -4.26 10.99 4.94
N PRO A 121 -4.48 10.88 6.26
CA PRO A 121 -5.65 11.46 6.90
C PRO A 121 -5.68 12.99 6.80
N GLY A 122 -6.86 13.57 6.88
CA GLY A 122 -7.05 15.02 7.03
C GLY A 122 -6.82 15.84 5.77
N VAL A 123 -6.74 15.21 4.60
CA VAL A 123 -6.60 15.92 3.32
C VAL A 123 -7.90 16.66 2.98
N ASP A 124 -7.77 17.91 2.51
CA ASP A 124 -8.92 18.68 2.02
C ASP A 124 -9.48 18.02 0.74
N PRO A 125 -10.73 17.49 0.75
CA PRO A 125 -11.31 16.82 -0.40
C PRO A 125 -11.47 17.74 -1.62
N SER A 126 -11.48 19.07 -1.46
CA SER A 126 -11.55 20.00 -2.57
C SER A 126 -10.30 20.05 -3.43
N LEU A 127 -9.18 19.55 -2.92
CA LEU A 127 -7.90 19.52 -3.63
C LEU A 127 -7.73 18.32 -4.54
N ILE A 128 -8.53 17.26 -4.36
CA ILE A 128 -8.37 15.99 -5.06
C ILE A 128 -9.58 15.65 -5.91
N GLY A 129 -9.36 15.21 -7.14
CA GLY A 129 -10.40 14.75 -8.06
C GLY A 129 -10.70 13.25 -7.98
N GLY A 130 -9.83 12.49 -7.32
CA GLY A 130 -10.00 11.05 -7.13
C GLY A 130 -8.70 10.32 -6.83
N VAL A 131 -8.83 9.05 -6.46
CA VAL A 131 -7.72 8.14 -6.20
C VAL A 131 -7.83 6.92 -7.11
N MET A 132 -6.71 6.49 -7.66
CA MET A 132 -6.54 5.25 -8.42
C MET A 132 -5.39 4.48 -7.78
N LEU A 133 -5.59 3.22 -7.46
CA LEU A 133 -4.53 2.36 -6.96
C LEU A 133 -3.91 1.53 -8.08
N ASN A 134 -2.61 1.28 -7.96
CA ASN A 134 -1.91 0.24 -8.69
C ASN A 134 -1.72 -0.96 -7.74
N PRO A 135 -2.52 -2.04 -7.88
CA PRO A 135 -2.53 -3.14 -6.94
C PRO A 135 -1.38 -4.13 -7.18
N MET A 136 -1.25 -5.11 -6.28
CA MET A 136 -0.35 -6.26 -6.47
C MET A 136 -0.79 -7.13 -7.65
N GLN A 137 0.14 -7.94 -8.16
CA GLN A 137 -0.16 -9.01 -9.12
C GLN A 137 -1.18 -10.02 -8.54
N GLN A 138 -1.14 -10.24 -7.23
CA GLN A 138 -2.10 -11.07 -6.50
C GLN A 138 -3.37 -10.27 -6.24
N SER A 139 -4.43 -10.56 -6.98
CA SER A 139 -5.69 -9.81 -6.92
C SER A 139 -6.43 -9.98 -5.59
N GLU A 140 -6.42 -11.17 -5.03
CA GLU A 140 -7.15 -11.44 -3.78
C GLU A 140 -6.57 -10.67 -2.58
N PRO A 141 -5.27 -10.74 -2.26
CA PRO A 141 -4.72 -9.95 -1.17
C PRO A 141 -4.74 -8.43 -1.45
N SER A 142 -4.80 -8.00 -2.70
CA SER A 142 -4.99 -6.59 -3.06
C SER A 142 -6.33 -6.02 -2.58
N LYS A 143 -7.33 -6.87 -2.32
CA LYS A 143 -8.64 -6.45 -1.79
C LYS A 143 -8.54 -5.70 -0.46
N ILE A 144 -7.52 -5.97 0.35
CA ILE A 144 -7.27 -5.23 1.60
C ILE A 144 -7.06 -3.74 1.30
N ALA A 145 -6.15 -3.43 0.39
CA ALA A 145 -5.86 -2.05 0.01
C ALA A 145 -7.01 -1.41 -0.78
N LEU A 146 -7.65 -2.17 -1.68
CA LEU A 146 -8.79 -1.67 -2.46
C LEU A 146 -9.97 -1.29 -1.55
N PHE A 147 -10.26 -2.10 -0.52
CA PHE A 147 -11.28 -1.77 0.48
C PHE A 147 -10.91 -0.47 1.22
N SER A 148 -9.69 -0.37 1.72
CA SER A 148 -9.21 0.82 2.43
C SER A 148 -9.28 2.08 1.57
N ALA A 149 -8.92 1.99 0.28
CA ALA A 149 -8.99 3.13 -0.63
C ALA A 149 -10.43 3.51 -1.02
N ALA A 150 -11.31 2.54 -1.14
CA ALA A 150 -12.73 2.80 -1.40
C ALA A 150 -13.38 3.53 -0.21
N GLU A 151 -13.07 3.11 0.99
CA GLU A 151 -13.54 3.75 2.21
C GLU A 151 -12.96 5.17 2.36
N TYR A 152 -11.64 5.33 2.15
CA TYR A 152 -11.00 6.64 2.12
C TYR A 152 -11.62 7.59 1.09
N SER A 153 -11.96 7.10 -0.09
CA SER A 153 -12.56 7.90 -1.15
C SER A 153 -14.00 8.31 -0.82
N TRP A 154 -14.69 7.52 0.00
CA TRP A 154 -16.02 7.84 0.51
C TRP A 154 -15.95 8.86 1.65
N ASN A 155 -14.99 8.71 2.55
CA ASN A 155 -14.81 9.56 3.72
C ASN A 155 -13.33 9.63 4.11
N ILE A 156 -12.65 10.73 3.76
CA ILE A 156 -11.23 10.92 4.08
C ILE A 156 -11.03 10.77 5.60
N TRP A 157 -10.12 9.90 5.98
CA TRP A 157 -9.84 9.58 7.38
C TRP A 157 -9.39 10.81 8.16
N LYS A 158 -9.80 10.91 9.41
CA LYS A 158 -9.45 12.03 10.30
C LYS A 158 -8.06 11.89 10.90
N ASN A 159 -7.60 10.64 11.10
CA ASN A 159 -6.33 10.33 11.74
C ASN A 159 -5.85 8.91 11.39
N GLU A 160 -4.61 8.59 11.76
CA GLU A 160 -4.01 7.27 11.52
C GLU A 160 -4.73 6.12 12.25
N ALA A 161 -5.36 6.37 13.39
CA ALA A 161 -6.09 5.33 14.12
C ALA A 161 -7.33 4.87 13.33
N GLU A 162 -8.04 5.82 12.71
CA GLU A 162 -9.16 5.50 11.82
C GLU A 162 -8.69 4.68 10.60
N ALA A 163 -7.59 5.09 9.95
CA ALA A 163 -6.99 4.37 8.85
C ALA A 163 -6.63 2.91 9.21
N LYS A 164 -6.03 2.71 10.38
CA LYS A 164 -5.68 1.36 10.87
C LYS A 164 -6.92 0.53 11.18
N ALA A 165 -7.96 1.13 11.79
CA ALA A 165 -9.21 0.43 12.05
C ALA A 165 -9.90 -0.02 10.74
N VAL A 166 -9.88 0.81 9.70
CA VAL A 166 -10.38 0.45 8.36
C VAL A 166 -9.56 -0.70 7.77
N ASN A 167 -8.22 -0.67 7.88
CA ASN A 167 -7.37 -1.76 7.41
C ASN A 167 -7.67 -3.08 8.14
N ASP A 168 -7.93 -3.05 9.44
CA ASP A 168 -8.32 -4.25 10.21
C ASP A 168 -9.66 -4.83 9.73
N ILE A 169 -10.64 -3.98 9.47
CA ILE A 169 -11.94 -4.39 8.90
C ILE A 169 -11.78 -4.95 7.48
N ALA A 170 -10.84 -4.44 6.71
CA ALA A 170 -10.58 -4.90 5.35
C ALA A 170 -10.22 -6.39 5.29
N PHE A 171 -9.50 -6.92 6.29
CA PHE A 171 -9.22 -8.36 6.39
C PHE A 171 -10.50 -9.20 6.57
N ASN A 172 -11.43 -8.72 7.40
CA ASN A 172 -12.72 -9.41 7.61
C ASN A 172 -13.54 -9.43 6.31
N PHE A 173 -13.61 -8.28 5.64
CA PHE A 173 -14.34 -8.14 4.39
C PHE A 173 -13.72 -8.95 3.24
N ALA A 174 -12.40 -8.94 3.10
CA ALA A 174 -11.70 -9.74 2.09
C ALA A 174 -11.88 -11.23 2.29
N GLU A 175 -12.00 -11.70 3.54
CA GLU A 175 -12.20 -13.10 3.88
C GLU A 175 -13.63 -13.57 3.60
N THR A 176 -14.64 -12.81 4.03
CA THR A 176 -16.02 -13.29 4.09
C THR A 176 -17.04 -12.42 3.34
N GLY A 177 -16.67 -11.25 2.85
CA GLY A 177 -17.59 -10.22 2.36
C GLY A 177 -18.40 -9.56 3.48
N ARG A 178 -17.99 -9.71 4.75
CA ARG A 178 -18.66 -9.17 5.93
C ARG A 178 -17.65 -8.46 6.83
N PHE A 179 -18.14 -7.62 7.75
CA PHE A 179 -17.31 -6.87 8.68
C PHE A 179 -16.96 -7.62 9.96
N THR A 180 -17.65 -8.75 10.23
CA THR A 180 -17.42 -9.55 11.43
C THR A 180 -16.13 -10.34 11.31
N GLU A 181 -15.31 -10.27 12.35
CA GLU A 181 -14.08 -11.04 12.46
C GLU A 181 -14.39 -12.56 12.57
N THR A 182 -13.56 -13.34 11.88
CA THR A 182 -13.51 -14.81 11.99
C THR A 182 -12.11 -15.23 12.44
N LYS A 183 -11.94 -16.49 12.82
CA LYS A 183 -10.59 -17.00 13.14
C LYS A 183 -9.63 -16.93 11.95
N GLU A 184 -10.15 -17.05 10.73
CA GLU A 184 -9.38 -16.97 9.51
C GLU A 184 -8.96 -15.52 9.22
N SER A 185 -9.89 -14.56 9.30
CA SER A 185 -9.55 -13.16 9.09
C SER A 185 -8.59 -12.63 10.16
N ALA A 186 -8.74 -13.05 11.41
CA ALA A 186 -7.81 -12.72 12.49
C ALA A 186 -6.41 -13.31 12.25
N ALA A 187 -6.35 -14.58 11.79
CA ALA A 187 -5.10 -15.22 11.42
C ALA A 187 -4.42 -14.50 10.25
N PHE A 188 -5.17 -14.15 9.21
CA PHE A 188 -4.62 -13.43 8.07
C PHE A 188 -4.14 -12.02 8.44
N ARG A 189 -4.89 -11.30 9.29
CA ARG A 189 -4.48 -10.01 9.81
C ARG A 189 -3.19 -10.10 10.63
N GLU A 190 -3.03 -11.15 11.45
CA GLU A 190 -1.78 -11.36 12.19
C GLU A 190 -0.58 -11.53 11.25
N LEU A 191 -0.73 -12.33 10.18
CA LEU A 191 0.29 -12.47 9.15
C LEU A 191 0.55 -11.14 8.42
N GLY A 192 -0.51 -10.38 8.15
CA GLY A 192 -0.45 -9.08 7.47
C GLY A 192 0.46 -8.05 8.16
N LYS A 193 0.62 -8.11 9.48
CA LYS A 193 1.55 -7.25 10.24
C LYS A 193 3.02 -7.42 9.83
N HIS A 194 3.35 -8.53 9.19
CA HIS A 194 4.68 -8.91 8.75
C HIS A 194 4.85 -8.89 7.22
N MET A 195 3.86 -8.32 6.52
CA MET A 195 3.80 -8.24 5.06
C MET A 195 3.35 -6.83 4.65
N ILE A 196 4.18 -5.83 4.92
CA ILE A 196 3.85 -4.41 4.69
C ILE A 196 4.94 -3.70 3.91
N ASN A 197 6.21 -3.96 4.21
CA ASN A 197 7.33 -3.19 3.69
C ASN A 197 7.63 -3.57 2.23
N GLN A 198 7.63 -2.57 1.36
CA GLN A 198 8.00 -2.74 -0.06
C GLN A 198 9.49 -3.02 -0.27
N HIS A 199 10.33 -2.85 0.76
CA HIS A 199 11.80 -3.00 0.69
C HIS A 199 12.46 -2.25 -0.47
N MET A 200 11.90 -1.11 -0.84
CA MET A 200 12.44 -0.25 -1.86
C MET A 200 13.36 0.80 -1.27
N ASP A 201 14.13 1.45 -2.11
CA ASP A 201 15.06 2.52 -1.69
C ASP A 201 14.32 3.78 -1.18
N ASN A 202 15.08 4.82 -0.86
CA ASN A 202 14.56 6.07 -0.29
C ASN A 202 13.64 6.89 -1.22
N ARG A 203 13.40 6.43 -2.44
CA ARG A 203 12.43 7.04 -3.38
C ARG A 203 10.99 6.64 -3.11
N VAL A 204 10.77 5.79 -2.12
CA VAL A 204 9.47 5.23 -1.77
C VAL A 204 9.09 5.65 -0.36
N VAL A 205 7.79 5.65 -0.08
CA VAL A 205 7.28 5.75 1.28
C VAL A 205 7.81 4.59 2.11
N LYS A 206 8.48 4.88 3.23
CA LYS A 206 8.94 3.84 4.15
C LYS A 206 7.76 3.27 4.91
N LEU A 207 7.61 1.96 4.81
CA LEU A 207 6.62 1.21 5.54
C LEU A 207 7.29 0.43 6.66
N GLU A 208 6.69 0.47 7.83
CA GLU A 208 7.11 -0.31 8.98
C GLU A 208 6.32 -1.61 9.02
N GLU A 209 7.02 -2.71 9.18
CA GLU A 209 6.41 -4.03 9.41
C GLU A 209 6.98 -4.68 10.65
N SER A 210 6.28 -5.68 11.19
CA SER A 210 6.73 -6.41 12.38
C SER A 210 7.03 -5.50 13.57
N VAL A 211 6.30 -4.38 13.71
CA VAL A 211 6.59 -3.33 14.70
C VAL A 211 6.56 -3.84 16.14
N GLU A 212 5.83 -4.91 16.43
CA GLU A 212 5.77 -5.56 17.74
C GLU A 212 6.90 -6.59 17.91
N LEU A 213 7.28 -7.30 16.86
CA LEU A 213 8.27 -8.38 16.88
C LEU A 213 9.71 -7.87 16.73
N ALA A 214 9.95 -6.89 15.87
CA ALA A 214 11.30 -6.40 15.56
C ALA A 214 12.07 -5.88 16.79
N PRO A 215 11.48 -5.12 17.73
CA PRO A 215 12.15 -4.73 18.97
C PRO A 215 12.52 -5.90 19.88
N LYS A 216 11.68 -6.93 19.95
CA LYS A 216 11.94 -8.16 20.74
C LYS A 216 13.15 -8.92 20.18
N LEU A 217 13.19 -9.09 18.86
CA LEU A 217 14.35 -9.68 18.17
C LEU A 217 15.63 -8.87 18.41
N THR A 218 15.56 -7.56 18.27
CA THR A 218 16.69 -6.65 18.48
C THR A 218 17.21 -6.75 19.93
N ASN A 219 16.33 -6.74 20.92
CA ASN A 219 16.68 -6.89 22.32
C ASN A 219 17.37 -8.23 22.61
N PHE A 220 16.78 -9.34 22.11
CA PHE A 220 17.36 -10.67 22.23
C PHE A 220 18.77 -10.74 21.65
N MET A 221 18.94 -10.25 20.40
CA MET A 221 20.23 -10.26 19.72
C MET A 221 21.30 -9.42 20.44
N ASN A 222 20.93 -8.25 20.98
CA ASN A 222 21.84 -7.39 21.70
C ASN A 222 22.30 -8.04 23.01
N LYS A 223 21.39 -8.62 23.78
CA LYS A 223 21.73 -9.35 25.02
C LYS A 223 22.60 -10.57 24.73
N LEU A 224 22.26 -11.36 23.71
CA LEU A 224 23.04 -12.53 23.30
C LEU A 224 24.48 -12.15 22.93
N LYS A 225 24.67 -11.11 22.11
CA LYS A 225 25.98 -10.60 21.71
C LYS A 225 26.85 -10.14 22.88
N THR A 226 26.24 -9.67 23.95
CA THR A 226 26.93 -9.19 25.16
C THR A 226 27.04 -10.24 26.24
N GLY A 227 26.67 -11.51 25.97
CA GLY A 227 26.74 -12.62 26.91
C GLY A 227 25.81 -12.53 28.10
N GLN A 228 24.74 -11.75 27.99
CA GLN A 228 23.70 -11.66 29.01
C GLN A 228 22.75 -12.85 28.95
N ASP A 229 22.07 -13.13 30.06
CA ASP A 229 20.99 -14.14 30.07
C ASP A 229 19.85 -13.67 29.16
N VAL A 230 19.42 -14.55 28.26
CA VAL A 230 18.36 -14.33 27.27
C VAL A 230 17.19 -15.30 27.43
N SER A 231 17.11 -15.98 28.56
CA SER A 231 16.10 -17.04 28.76
C SER A 231 14.66 -16.51 28.68
N ALA A 232 14.41 -15.30 29.20
CA ALA A 232 13.10 -14.65 29.16
C ALA A 232 12.75 -14.24 27.71
N GLU A 233 13.67 -13.56 27.02
CA GLU A 233 13.49 -13.12 25.65
C GLU A 233 13.32 -14.30 24.67
N ARG A 234 14.08 -15.37 24.89
CA ARG A 234 13.93 -16.62 24.11
C ARG A 234 12.52 -17.20 24.26
N LYS A 235 12.03 -17.30 25.49
CA LYS A 235 10.66 -17.80 25.76
C LYS A 235 9.60 -16.92 25.08
N GLU A 236 9.75 -15.60 25.14
CA GLU A 236 8.87 -14.65 24.48
C GLU A 236 8.88 -14.83 22.96
N LEU A 237 10.07 -14.89 22.34
CA LEU A 237 10.19 -15.08 20.89
C LEU A 237 9.64 -16.42 20.42
N LYS A 238 9.86 -17.52 21.17
CA LYS A 238 9.25 -18.82 20.86
C LYS A 238 7.73 -18.73 20.84
N ALA A 239 7.12 -18.00 21.77
CA ALA A 239 5.68 -17.78 21.79
C ALA A 239 5.18 -16.97 20.57
N GLU A 240 5.89 -15.94 20.17
CA GLU A 240 5.57 -15.16 18.97
C GLU A 240 5.70 -16.02 17.69
N PHE A 241 6.75 -16.80 17.55
CA PHE A 241 6.92 -17.68 16.40
C PHE A 241 5.86 -18.77 16.34
N ALA A 242 5.50 -19.34 17.48
CA ALA A 242 4.40 -20.30 17.56
C ALA A 242 3.05 -19.68 17.17
N LYS A 243 2.80 -18.45 17.56
CA LYS A 243 1.60 -17.68 17.20
C LYS A 243 1.53 -17.44 15.68
N LEU A 244 2.63 -16.98 15.06
CA LEU A 244 2.70 -16.74 13.62
C LEU A 244 2.55 -18.03 12.82
N LYS A 245 3.19 -19.12 13.27
CA LYS A 245 3.05 -20.44 12.66
C LYS A 245 1.59 -20.90 12.71
N ALA A 246 0.96 -20.82 13.89
CA ALA A 246 -0.45 -21.21 14.07
C ALA A 246 -1.40 -20.37 13.20
N ALA A 247 -1.12 -19.07 13.03
CA ALA A 247 -1.89 -18.21 12.12
C ALA A 247 -1.77 -18.70 10.67
N ALA A 248 -0.55 -18.99 10.19
CA ALA A 248 -0.33 -19.49 8.84
C ALA A 248 -1.00 -20.86 8.62
N GLU A 249 -0.89 -21.79 9.58
CA GLU A 249 -1.52 -23.11 9.53
C GLU A 249 -3.05 -22.98 9.53
N THR A 250 -3.63 -22.12 10.39
CA THR A 250 -5.07 -21.86 10.46
C THR A 250 -5.58 -21.34 9.12
N TYR A 251 -4.91 -20.33 8.59
CA TYR A 251 -5.31 -19.73 7.33
C TYR A 251 -5.16 -20.70 6.16
N LYS A 252 -4.06 -21.45 6.11
CA LYS A 252 -3.81 -22.50 5.10
C LYS A 252 -4.88 -23.59 5.13
N ALA A 253 -5.38 -23.95 6.30
CA ALA A 253 -6.38 -25.00 6.46
C ALA A 253 -7.79 -24.55 6.03
N SER A 254 -8.24 -23.39 6.45
CA SER A 254 -9.64 -22.98 6.38
C SER A 254 -9.94 -21.57 5.86
N GLY A 255 -8.94 -20.76 5.54
CA GLY A 255 -9.12 -19.42 4.94
C GLY A 255 -9.80 -19.44 3.57
N ASN A 256 -10.21 -18.30 3.07
CA ASN A 256 -10.83 -18.14 1.75
C ASN A 256 -10.03 -18.89 0.67
N LYS A 257 -10.67 -19.70 -0.13
CA LYS A 257 -10.00 -20.59 -1.10
C LYS A 257 -9.17 -19.82 -2.12
N GLN A 258 -9.73 -18.79 -2.74
CA GLN A 258 -9.04 -18.02 -3.78
C GLN A 258 -7.85 -17.28 -3.20
N MET A 259 -8.01 -16.68 -2.03
CA MET A 259 -6.93 -16.03 -1.31
C MET A 259 -5.79 -17.01 -1.02
N ARG A 260 -6.09 -18.17 -0.42
CA ARG A 260 -5.09 -19.21 -0.10
C ARG A 260 -4.31 -19.69 -1.31
N GLU A 261 -4.97 -19.85 -2.45
CA GLU A 261 -4.34 -20.27 -3.71
C GLU A 261 -3.31 -19.23 -4.17
N GLN A 262 -3.61 -17.94 -4.03
CA GLN A 262 -2.71 -16.87 -4.46
C GLN A 262 -1.55 -16.62 -3.50
N ILE A 263 -1.72 -16.88 -2.20
CA ILE A 263 -0.68 -16.61 -1.19
C ILE A 263 -0.03 -17.88 -0.61
N LYS A 264 -0.27 -19.04 -1.21
CA LYS A 264 0.20 -20.34 -0.66
C LYS A 264 1.70 -20.38 -0.36
N TYR A 265 2.52 -19.79 -1.20
CA TYR A 265 3.97 -19.78 -1.02
C TYR A 265 4.41 -18.94 0.19
N TRP A 266 3.71 -17.85 0.48
CA TRP A 266 3.95 -17.06 1.69
C TRP A 266 3.51 -17.78 2.94
N LEU A 267 2.38 -18.51 2.90
CA LEU A 267 1.94 -19.34 4.03
C LEU A 267 2.94 -20.47 4.33
N ASP A 268 3.37 -21.20 3.29
CA ASP A 268 4.35 -22.28 3.43
C ASP A 268 5.68 -21.73 3.96
N ASN A 269 6.19 -20.64 3.37
CA ASN A 269 7.41 -20.00 3.80
C ASN A 269 7.34 -19.49 5.25
N THR A 270 6.21 -18.93 5.68
CA THR A 270 6.01 -18.51 7.07
C THR A 270 6.14 -19.69 8.03
N ILE A 271 5.50 -20.82 7.72
CA ILE A 271 5.58 -22.05 8.56
C ILE A 271 7.03 -22.52 8.64
N ASP A 272 7.71 -22.61 7.51
CA ASP A 272 9.12 -23.07 7.45
C ASP A 272 10.07 -22.12 8.18
N GLN A 273 9.91 -20.80 8.01
CA GLN A 273 10.70 -19.80 8.72
C GLN A 273 10.48 -19.88 10.24
N MET A 274 9.25 -20.01 10.70
CA MET A 274 8.97 -20.10 12.14
C MET A 274 9.57 -21.37 12.74
N ASN A 275 9.54 -22.50 12.03
CA ASN A 275 10.22 -23.73 12.45
C ASN A 275 11.75 -23.55 12.54
N ALA A 276 12.35 -22.92 11.53
CA ALA A 276 13.79 -22.66 11.49
C ALA A 276 14.23 -21.70 12.61
N LEU A 277 13.47 -20.63 12.84
CA LEU A 277 13.74 -19.66 13.88
C LEU A 277 13.59 -20.26 15.29
N ASP A 278 12.58 -21.11 15.52
CA ASP A 278 12.44 -21.83 16.79
C ASP A 278 13.64 -22.76 17.05
N ALA A 279 14.09 -23.49 16.02
CA ALA A 279 15.28 -24.33 16.12
C ALA A 279 16.55 -23.51 16.42
N LEU A 280 16.71 -22.34 15.77
CA LEU A 280 17.82 -21.43 16.07
C LEU A 280 17.77 -20.88 17.50
N LEU A 281 16.61 -20.51 18.00
CA LEU A 281 16.45 -20.10 19.40
C LEU A 281 16.84 -21.22 20.37
N THR A 282 16.44 -22.47 20.05
CA THR A 282 16.82 -23.64 20.84
C THR A 282 18.35 -23.84 20.84
N ALA A 283 18.99 -23.72 19.68
CA ALA A 283 20.46 -23.84 19.60
C ALA A 283 21.19 -22.80 20.48
N THR A 284 20.63 -21.61 20.67
CA THR A 284 21.23 -20.60 21.56
C THR A 284 21.28 -21.02 23.05
N GLU A 285 20.51 -22.03 23.47
CA GLU A 285 20.60 -22.59 24.83
C GLU A 285 21.95 -23.26 25.10
N PHE A 286 22.53 -23.85 24.08
CA PHE A 286 23.80 -24.56 24.17
C PHE A 286 25.03 -23.63 24.10
N ILE A 287 24.89 -22.49 23.43
CA ILE A 287 26.00 -21.51 23.34
C ILE A 287 26.37 -20.96 24.72
N GLY A 288 25.38 -20.70 25.59
CA GLY A 288 25.58 -20.19 26.95
C GLY A 288 26.12 -21.23 27.93
N SER A 289 25.87 -22.52 27.69
CA SER A 289 26.26 -23.62 28.60
C SER A 289 27.64 -24.17 28.39
N LYS A 290 28.41 -23.76 27.38
CA LYS A 290 29.69 -24.35 26.92
C LYS A 290 29.56 -25.86 26.61
N ASN A 291 28.37 -26.34 26.37
CA ASN A 291 28.12 -27.75 26.10
C ASN A 291 28.11 -27.97 24.58
N ALA A 292 29.28 -28.39 24.05
CA ALA A 292 29.46 -28.63 22.62
C ALA A 292 28.72 -29.88 22.12
N ASP A 293 28.26 -30.73 23.02
CA ASP A 293 27.61 -32.01 22.68
C ASP A 293 26.12 -31.84 22.24
N GLY A 294 25.58 -30.62 22.31
CA GLY A 294 24.21 -30.28 21.92
C GLY A 294 24.08 -29.44 20.62
N LEU A 295 25.22 -29.19 19.96
CA LEU A 295 25.28 -28.55 18.62
C LEU A 295 25.50 -29.68 17.57
#